data_b237c9f9176984c8a4eea9e24486e8e8
#
_entry.id   b237c9f9176984c8a4eea9e24486e8e8
#
_cell.length_a   1.000
_cell.length_b   1.000
_cell.length_c   1.000
_cell.angle_alpha   90.00
_cell.angle_beta   90.00
_cell.angle_gamma   90.00
#
_symmetry.space_group_name_H-M   'P 1'
#
loop_
_entity.id
_entity.type
_entity.pdbx_description
1 polymer ?
#
loop_
_entity_poly.entity_id
_entity_poly.type
_entity_poly.pdbx_seq_one_letter_code
_entity_poly.pdbx_strand_id
1 'polypeptide(L)' 'MEWIIESYDRGTDRDGQNRFTSESAFISAAEELLRDIRKGFVSATLPDGRVLDESAMRALVANTSVNR' A
#
# COMPACT_ATOMS: atom_id res chain seq x y z
N MET A 1 -0.10 3.28 16.53
CA MET A 1 -0.68 2.55 15.39
C MET A 1 0.23 2.65 14.20
N GLU A 2 0.39 1.57 13.48
CA GLU A 2 1.33 1.52 12.37
C GLU A 2 0.73 0.76 11.19
N TRP A 3 0.85 1.33 10.00
CA TRP A 3 0.50 0.69 8.73
C TRP A 3 1.78 0.36 8.01
N ILE A 4 1.87 -0.86 7.46
CA ILE A 4 3.08 -1.34 6.79
C ILE A 4 2.72 -1.74 5.36
N ILE A 5 3.49 -1.24 4.38
CA ILE A 5 3.34 -1.63 2.99
C ILE A 5 4.60 -2.36 2.54
N GLU A 6 4.43 -3.56 2.00
CA GLU A 6 5.51 -4.30 1.38
C GLU A 6 5.36 -4.22 -0.14
N SER A 7 6.45 -3.92 -0.80
CA SER A 7 6.47 -3.75 -2.25
C SER A 7 7.71 -4.38 -2.86
N TYR A 8 7.67 -4.58 -4.16
CA TYR A 8 8.78 -5.11 -4.94
C TYR A 8 9.15 -4.13 -6.04
N ASP A 9 10.43 -3.79 -6.14
CA ASP A 9 10.93 -2.89 -7.18
C ASP A 9 11.49 -3.72 -8.33
N ARG A 10 10.82 -3.70 -9.48
CA ARG A 10 11.21 -4.48 -10.65
C ARG A 10 12.49 -3.96 -11.29
N GLY A 11 12.80 -2.68 -11.10
CA GLY A 11 14.00 -2.07 -11.65
C GLY A 11 15.27 -2.52 -10.95
N THR A 12 15.22 -2.68 -9.63
CA THR A 12 16.35 -3.09 -8.81
C THR A 12 16.28 -4.54 -8.35
N ASP A 13 15.16 -5.21 -8.63
CA ASP A 13 14.90 -6.59 -8.18
C ASP A 13 15.04 -6.72 -6.65
N ARG A 14 14.46 -5.78 -5.92
CA ARG A 14 14.53 -5.75 -4.46
C ARG A 14 13.15 -5.54 -3.84
N ASP A 15 12.96 -6.16 -2.68
CA ASP A 15 11.79 -5.92 -1.85
C ASP A 15 12.00 -4.67 -1.01
N GLY A 16 10.90 -3.95 -0.77
CA GLY A 16 10.89 -2.78 0.09
C GLY A 16 9.76 -2.86 1.09
N GLN A 17 9.96 -2.22 2.23
CA GLN A 17 8.94 -2.11 3.26
C GLN A 17 8.90 -0.68 3.76
N ASN A 18 7.70 -0.10 3.81
CA ASN A 18 7.48 1.25 4.31
C ASN A 18 6.48 1.22 5.46
N ARG A 19 6.74 2.03 6.46
CA ARG A 19 5.90 2.14 7.64
C ARG A 19 5.30 3.54 7.74
N PHE A 20 4.04 3.59 8.13
CA PHE A 20 3.31 4.84 8.25
C PHE A 20 2.61 4.90 9.59
N THR A 21 2.55 6.08 10.17
CA THR A 21 1.86 6.32 11.44
C THR A 21 0.52 7.01 11.25
N SER A 22 0.19 7.34 10.00
CA SER A 22 -1.05 8.02 9.62
C SER A 22 -1.75 7.25 8.52
N GLU A 23 -3.04 7.04 8.65
CA GLU A 23 -3.84 6.37 7.63
C GLU A 23 -3.80 7.14 6.32
N SER A 24 -3.85 8.48 6.39
CA SER A 24 -3.79 9.34 5.21
C SER A 24 -2.49 9.12 4.43
N ALA A 25 -1.35 9.10 5.12
CA ALA A 25 -0.06 8.85 4.50
C ALA A 25 0.01 7.45 3.91
N PHE A 26 -0.53 6.47 4.61
CA PHE A 26 -0.60 5.08 4.15
C PHE A 26 -1.42 4.97 2.85
N ILE A 27 -2.60 5.57 2.80
CA ILE A 27 -3.46 5.52 1.62
C ILE A 27 -2.80 6.22 0.43
N SER A 28 -2.19 7.39 0.66
CA SER A 28 -1.49 8.13 -0.41
C SER A 28 -0.34 7.32 -1.00
N ALA A 29 0.45 6.68 -0.14
CA ALA A 29 1.57 5.85 -0.58
C ALA A 29 1.09 4.62 -1.36
N ALA A 30 0.02 3.98 -0.89
CA ALA A 30 -0.58 2.84 -1.58
C ALA A 30 -1.11 3.22 -2.96
N GLU A 31 -1.74 4.39 -3.06
CA GLU A 31 -2.26 4.91 -4.31
C GLU A 31 -1.15 5.10 -5.33
N GLU A 32 -0.05 5.72 -4.93
CA GLU A 32 1.11 5.90 -5.81
C GLU A 32 1.72 4.58 -6.23
N LEU A 33 1.86 3.65 -5.29
CA LEU A 33 2.44 2.35 -5.56
C LEU A 33 1.61 1.56 -6.58
N LEU A 34 0.30 1.61 -6.47
CA LEU A 34 -0.60 0.90 -7.38
C LEU A 34 -0.59 1.48 -8.80
N ARG A 35 -0.15 2.73 -8.96
CA ARG A 35 -0.03 3.39 -10.26
C ARG A 35 1.32 3.16 -10.91
N ASP A 36 2.33 2.81 -10.12
CA ASP A 36 3.70 2.68 -10.61
C ASP A 36 3.92 1.30 -11.22
N ILE A 37 4.15 1.27 -12.54
CA ILE A 37 4.37 0.02 -13.27
C ILE A 37 5.72 -0.63 -12.96
N ARG A 38 6.65 0.12 -12.38
CA ARG A 38 7.99 -0.39 -12.02
C ARG A 38 7.96 -1.13 -10.68
N LYS A 39 6.94 -0.87 -9.89
CA LYS A 39 6.83 -1.46 -8.56
C LYS A 39 5.63 -2.40 -8.50
N GLY A 40 5.81 -3.48 -7.79
CA GLY A 40 4.74 -4.43 -7.53
C GLY A 40 4.28 -4.32 -6.08
N PHE A 41 2.97 -4.22 -5.89
CA PHE A 41 2.40 -4.26 -4.56
C PHE A 41 2.42 -5.72 -4.08
N VAL A 42 2.96 -5.96 -2.89
CA VAL A 42 2.99 -7.30 -2.30
C VAL A 42 1.89 -7.45 -1.28
N SER A 43 1.92 -6.64 -0.23
CA SER A 43 0.90 -6.70 0.82
C SER A 43 0.91 -5.42 1.65
N ALA A 44 -0.18 -5.22 2.38
CA ALA A 44 -0.27 -4.14 3.36
C ALA A 44 -0.79 -4.72 4.66
N THR A 45 -0.16 -4.35 5.77
CA THR A 45 -0.58 -4.79 7.10
C THR A 45 -1.15 -3.60 7.86
N LEU A 46 -2.36 -3.77 8.38
CA LEU A 46 -3.03 -2.73 9.17
C LEU A 46 -2.67 -2.86 10.65
N PRO A 47 -2.90 -1.79 11.43
CA PRO A 47 -2.60 -1.82 12.87
C PRO A 47 -3.35 -2.90 13.65
N ASP A 48 -4.49 -3.35 13.13
CA ASP A 48 -5.28 -4.40 13.77
C ASP A 48 -4.80 -5.82 13.41
N GLY A 49 -3.77 -5.93 12.59
CA GLY A 49 -3.19 -7.19 12.18
C GLY A 49 -3.69 -7.75 10.86
N ARG A 50 -4.68 -7.10 10.24
CA ARG A 50 -5.18 -7.56 8.94
C ARG A 50 -4.15 -7.33 7.85
N VAL A 51 -4.07 -8.28 6.93
CA VAL A 51 -3.17 -8.18 5.78
C VAL A 51 -4.01 -8.09 4.51
N LEU A 52 -3.71 -7.08 3.69
CA LEU A 52 -4.42 -6.84 2.43
C LEU A 52 -3.53 -7.18 1.25
N ASP A 53 -4.08 -7.88 0.27
CA ASP A 53 -3.40 -8.11 -1.00
C ASP A 53 -3.66 -6.92 -1.94
N GLU A 54 -3.13 -7.00 -3.17
CA GLU A 54 -3.29 -5.92 -4.15
C GLU A 54 -4.76 -5.63 -4.44
N SER A 55 -5.56 -6.66 -4.62
CA SER A 55 -6.98 -6.51 -4.93
C SER A 55 -7.73 -5.81 -3.81
N ALA A 56 -7.50 -6.22 -2.57
CA ALA A 56 -8.11 -5.61 -1.40
C ALA A 56 -7.64 -4.16 -1.23
N MET A 57 -6.37 -3.90 -1.49
CA MET A 57 -5.82 -2.55 -1.37
C MET A 57 -6.41 -1.62 -2.43
N ARG A 58 -6.61 -2.09 -3.65
CA ARG A 58 -7.25 -1.32 -4.72
C ARG A 58 -8.68 -0.94 -4.33
N ALA A 59 -9.41 -1.87 -3.74
CA ALA A 59 -10.77 -1.61 -3.27
C ALA A 59 -10.79 -0.56 -2.17
N LEU A 60 -9.87 -0.64 -1.23
CA LEU A 60 -9.76 0.33 -0.13
C LEU A 60 -9.45 1.73 -0.65
N VAL A 61 -8.48 1.84 -1.56
CA VAL A 61 -8.10 3.12 -2.16
C VAL A 61 -9.26 3.73 -2.95
N ALA A 62 -9.96 2.91 -3.73
CA ALA A 62 -11.11 3.36 -4.51
C ALA A 62 -12.22 3.91 -3.61
N ASN A 63 -12.52 3.21 -2.52
CA ASN A 63 -13.50 3.63 -1.53
C ASN A 63 -13.12 4.96 -0.89
N THR A 64 -11.86 5.10 -0.52
CA THR A 64 -11.36 6.32 0.11
C THR A 64 -11.41 7.50 -0.86
N SER A 65 -11.07 7.27 -2.13
CA SER A 65 -11.10 8.31 -3.16
C SER A 65 -12.52 8.81 -3.44
N VAL A 66 -13.50 7.93 -3.41
CA VAL A 66 -14.90 8.29 -3.67
C VAL A 66 -15.44 9.22 -2.59
N ASN A 67 -14.94 9.11 -1.38
CA ASN A 67 -15.41 9.90 -0.24
C ASN A 67 -14.70 11.26 -0.07
N ARG A 68 -13.85 11.64 -1.00
CA ARG A 68 -13.13 12.92 -0.94
C ARG A 68 -13.90 14.06 -1.58
#